data_1a444ee41128302453c590e75b6e91ff
#
_entry.id   1a444ee41128302453c590e75b6e91ff
#
_cell.length_a   1.000
_cell.length_b   1.000
_cell.length_c   1.000
_cell.angle_alpha   90.00
_cell.angle_beta   90.00
_cell.angle_gamma   90.00
#
_symmetry.space_group_name_H-M   'P 1'
#
loop_
_entity.id
_entity.type
_entity.pdbx_description
1 polymer ?
#
loop_
_entity_poly.entity_id
_entity_poly.type
_entity_poly.pdbx_seq_one_letter_code
_entity_poly.pdbx_strand_id
1 'polypeptide(L)'
;MRLPTDTVIPDDKITKYLLVRRPRGDKSVWLESAGYSLEEPEQLAADLRAQLLFLDAQPAGTDNFGDYFETSGPLKGPSGKTLRARAIWMTEHLSGETRLITLLPDKNR
;
A
#
# COMPACT_ATOMS: atom_id res chain seq x y z
N MET A 1 -5.31 1.43 -15.97
CA MET A 1 -5.30 -0.04 -16.02
C MET A 1 -5.59 -0.61 -14.64
N ARG A 2 -6.00 -1.85 -14.58
CA ARG A 2 -6.25 -2.52 -13.30
C ARG A 2 -5.15 -3.52 -13.03
N LEU A 3 -4.69 -3.57 -11.77
CA LEU A 3 -3.68 -4.54 -11.36
C LEU A 3 -4.32 -5.91 -11.15
N PRO A 4 -3.52 -6.99 -11.22
CA PRO A 4 -4.05 -8.35 -11.04
C PRO A 4 -4.68 -8.54 -9.66
N THR A 5 -5.74 -9.36 -9.61
CA THR A 5 -6.40 -9.63 -8.33
C THR A 5 -5.55 -10.49 -7.40
N ASP A 6 -4.58 -11.22 -7.95
CA ASP A 6 -3.64 -12.03 -7.16
C ASP A 6 -2.39 -11.27 -6.74
N THR A 7 -2.42 -9.93 -6.84
CA THR A 7 -1.33 -9.09 -6.38
C THR A 7 -0.98 -9.41 -4.93
N VAL A 8 0.32 -9.50 -4.64
CA VAL A 8 0.80 -9.89 -3.31
C VAL A 8 0.94 -8.66 -2.43
N ILE A 9 0.42 -8.75 -1.21
CA ILE A 9 0.66 -7.76 -0.16
C ILE A 9 1.47 -8.49 0.90
N PRO A 10 2.82 -8.37 0.88
CA PRO A 10 3.65 -9.17 1.80
C PRO A 10 3.38 -8.82 3.26
N ASP A 11 3.24 -9.84 4.10
CA ASP A 11 3.02 -9.63 5.53
C ASP A 11 4.12 -8.80 6.16
N ASP A 12 5.38 -9.06 5.78
CA ASP A 12 6.51 -8.32 6.32
C ASP A 12 6.43 -6.84 6.01
N LYS A 13 5.89 -6.47 4.88
CA LYS A 13 5.74 -5.06 4.52
C LYS A 13 4.84 -4.36 5.53
N ILE A 14 3.84 -5.06 6.04
CA ILE A 14 2.89 -4.51 7.00
C ILE A 14 3.46 -4.58 8.41
N THR A 15 3.93 -5.77 8.83
CA THR A 15 4.27 -6.01 10.22
C THR A 15 5.65 -5.51 10.61
N LYS A 16 6.57 -5.39 9.64
CA LYS A 16 7.95 -4.99 9.93
C LYS A 16 8.32 -3.65 9.34
N TYR A 17 7.40 -3.00 8.66
CA TYR A 17 7.69 -1.74 8.01
C TYR A 17 6.58 -0.71 8.21
N LEU A 18 5.38 -0.93 7.63
CA LEU A 18 4.34 0.09 7.62
C LEU A 18 3.80 0.41 9.00
N LEU A 19 3.58 -0.58 9.84
CA LEU A 19 2.99 -0.38 11.16
C LEU A 19 4.03 -0.29 12.28
N VAL A 20 5.32 -0.22 11.93
CA VAL A 20 6.40 -0.14 12.90
C VAL A 20 6.96 1.28 12.92
N ARG A 21 7.21 1.80 14.13
CA ARG A 21 7.81 3.12 14.29
C ARG A 21 9.23 3.11 13.77
N ARG A 22 9.58 4.15 13.04
CA ARG A 22 10.88 4.26 12.39
C ARG A 22 11.41 5.69 12.56
N PRO A 23 12.74 5.86 12.66
CA PRO A 23 13.29 7.21 12.74
C PRO A 23 13.08 8.02 11.47
N ARG A 24 12.98 7.33 10.32
CA ARG A 24 12.71 8.00 9.04
C ARG A 24 11.67 7.22 8.26
N GLY A 25 10.84 7.96 7.52
CA GLY A 25 9.84 7.34 6.67
C GLY A 25 8.77 6.61 7.46
N ASP A 26 8.52 7.03 8.69
CA ASP A 26 7.55 6.40 9.57
C ASP A 26 6.13 6.66 9.05
N LYS A 27 5.39 5.61 8.75
CA LYS A 27 3.99 5.68 8.36
C LYS A 27 3.07 5.20 9.47
N SER A 28 3.63 4.68 10.57
CA SER A 28 2.82 4.03 11.58
C SER A 28 1.87 4.99 12.29
N VAL A 29 2.32 6.19 12.61
CA VAL A 29 1.46 7.18 13.28
C VAL A 29 0.30 7.58 12.37
N TRP A 30 0.60 7.81 11.10
CA TRP A 30 -0.42 8.15 10.11
C TRP A 30 -1.46 7.04 10.00
N LEU A 31 -1.01 5.78 9.91
CA LEU A 31 -1.92 4.64 9.80
C LEU A 31 -2.68 4.40 11.09
N GLU A 32 -2.03 4.56 12.24
CA GLU A 32 -2.68 4.41 13.53
C GLU A 32 -3.83 5.40 13.71
N SER A 33 -3.71 6.58 13.12
CA SER A 33 -4.78 7.58 13.22
C SER A 33 -6.09 7.09 12.60
N ALA A 34 -6.01 6.13 11.69
CA ALA A 34 -7.20 5.54 11.08
C ALA A 34 -7.59 4.21 11.73
N GLY A 35 -6.88 3.81 12.79
CA GLY A 35 -7.24 2.62 13.56
C GLY A 35 -6.46 1.37 13.23
N TYR A 36 -5.45 1.46 12.35
CA TYR A 36 -4.61 0.30 12.04
C TYR A 36 -3.58 0.08 13.13
N SER A 37 -3.31 -1.18 13.46
CA SER A 37 -2.36 -1.51 14.52
C SER A 37 -1.65 -2.82 14.22
N LEU A 38 -0.49 -3.00 14.92
CA LEU A 38 0.25 -4.25 14.83
C LEU A 38 -0.49 -5.44 15.42
N GLU A 39 -1.51 -5.18 16.24
CA GLU A 39 -2.32 -6.26 16.82
C GLU A 39 -3.24 -6.90 15.79
N GLU A 40 -3.60 -6.16 14.74
CA GLU A 40 -4.45 -6.65 13.67
C GLU A 40 -3.89 -6.23 12.32
N PRO A 41 -2.69 -6.73 11.97
CA PRO A 41 -2.06 -6.30 10.72
C PRO A 41 -2.84 -6.72 9.48
N GLU A 42 -3.58 -7.82 9.54
CA GLU A 42 -4.37 -8.30 8.41
C GLU A 42 -5.48 -7.33 8.01
N GLN A 43 -5.90 -6.46 8.93
CA GLN A 43 -6.92 -5.46 8.60
C GLN A 43 -6.39 -4.48 7.56
N LEU A 44 -5.13 -4.04 7.71
CA LEU A 44 -4.54 -3.15 6.74
C LEU A 44 -4.39 -3.83 5.38
N ALA A 45 -3.93 -5.09 5.37
CA ALA A 45 -3.79 -5.83 4.12
C ALA A 45 -5.13 -5.98 3.41
N ALA A 46 -6.17 -6.32 4.16
CA ALA A 46 -7.51 -6.49 3.59
C ALA A 46 -8.03 -5.17 3.01
N ASP A 47 -7.82 -4.07 3.72
CA ASP A 47 -8.30 -2.76 3.28
C ASP A 47 -7.53 -2.26 2.06
N LEU A 48 -6.22 -2.51 1.99
CA LEU A 48 -5.45 -2.16 0.80
C LEU A 48 -5.96 -2.91 -0.42
N ARG A 49 -6.26 -4.19 -0.25
CA ARG A 49 -6.77 -5.00 -1.34
C ARG A 49 -8.16 -4.55 -1.77
N ALA A 50 -9.03 -4.26 -0.81
CA ALA A 50 -10.41 -3.90 -1.09
C ALA A 50 -10.56 -2.47 -1.60
N GLN A 51 -9.71 -1.55 -1.13
CA GLN A 51 -9.93 -0.12 -1.35
C GLN A 51 -8.95 0.52 -2.33
N LEU A 52 -7.71 0.02 -2.44
CA LEU A 52 -6.71 0.65 -3.28
C LEU A 52 -6.31 -0.19 -4.49
N LEU A 53 -6.28 -1.51 -4.34
CA LEU A 53 -5.83 -2.38 -5.44
C LEU A 53 -6.72 -2.27 -6.67
N PHE A 54 -8.01 -2.08 -6.47
CA PHE A 54 -8.97 -2.03 -7.58
C PHE A 54 -9.03 -0.70 -8.31
N LEU A 55 -8.34 0.30 -7.80
CA LEU A 55 -8.35 1.60 -8.45
C LEU A 55 -7.57 1.55 -9.76
N ASP A 56 -7.86 2.52 -10.63
CA ASP A 56 -7.12 2.63 -11.88
C ASP A 56 -5.66 2.94 -11.58
N ALA A 57 -4.75 2.10 -12.07
CA ALA A 57 -3.33 2.23 -11.81
C ALA A 57 -2.65 3.03 -12.91
N GLN A 58 -1.72 3.89 -12.51
CA GLN A 58 -0.94 4.70 -13.42
C GLN A 58 0.51 4.21 -13.42
N PRO A 59 1.19 4.22 -14.58
CA PRO A 59 2.61 3.87 -14.61
C PRO A 59 3.41 4.83 -13.74
N ALA A 60 4.37 4.31 -12.99
CA ALA A 60 5.16 5.10 -12.06
C ALA A 60 6.66 4.85 -12.23
N GLY A 61 7.06 4.31 -13.37
CA GLY A 61 8.46 4.13 -13.70
C GLY A 61 8.82 2.67 -13.91
N THR A 62 10.08 2.45 -14.27
CA THR A 62 10.62 1.12 -14.48
C THR A 62 12.10 1.11 -14.11
N ASP A 63 12.60 -0.04 -13.69
CA ASP A 63 14.02 -0.23 -13.44
C ASP A 63 14.39 -1.67 -13.79
N ASN A 64 15.58 -2.12 -13.34
CA ASN A 64 16.04 -3.46 -13.65
C ASN A 64 15.19 -4.56 -13.04
N PHE A 65 14.44 -4.24 -11.98
CA PHE A 65 13.66 -5.23 -11.25
C PHE A 65 12.24 -5.37 -11.76
N GLY A 66 11.63 -4.28 -12.17
CA GLY A 66 10.23 -4.35 -12.58
C GLY A 66 9.65 -3.04 -13.06
N ASP A 67 8.37 -3.11 -13.36
CA ASP A 67 7.56 -1.96 -13.74
C ASP A 67 6.74 -1.52 -12.54
N TYR A 68 6.76 -0.22 -12.24
CA TYR A 68 6.08 0.35 -11.08
C TYR A 68 4.75 0.99 -11.48
N PHE A 69 3.78 0.86 -10.59
CA PHE A 69 2.45 1.42 -10.79
C PHE A 69 1.99 2.08 -9.50
N GLU A 70 1.09 3.03 -9.65
CA GLU A 70 0.59 3.80 -8.53
C GLU A 70 -0.94 3.81 -8.55
N THR A 71 -1.55 3.57 -7.40
CA THR A 71 -2.98 3.81 -7.21
C THR A 71 -3.14 4.81 -6.07
N SER A 72 -4.07 5.76 -6.23
CA SER A 72 -4.31 6.80 -5.22
C SER A 72 -5.78 6.91 -4.93
N GLY A 73 -6.14 7.06 -3.67
CA GLY A 73 -7.53 7.20 -3.31
C GLY A 73 -7.74 7.21 -1.80
N PRO A 74 -8.99 7.24 -1.39
CA PRO A 74 -9.33 7.21 0.03
C PRO A 74 -9.13 5.82 0.61
N LEU A 75 -8.53 5.76 1.78
CA LEU A 75 -8.38 4.53 2.55
C LEU A 75 -9.08 4.74 3.88
N LYS A 76 -10.25 4.12 4.03
CA LYS A 76 -11.03 4.24 5.25
C LYS A 76 -10.60 3.14 6.22
N GLY A 77 -10.10 3.55 7.37
CA GLY A 77 -9.61 2.62 8.37
C GLY A 77 -10.66 2.20 9.39
N PRO A 78 -10.28 1.30 10.30
CA PRO A 78 -11.24 0.75 11.29
C PRO A 78 -11.84 1.80 12.21
N SER A 79 -11.15 2.91 12.46
CA SER A 79 -11.68 3.96 13.33
C SER A 79 -12.75 4.81 12.63
N GLY A 80 -12.95 4.61 11.34
CA GLY A 80 -13.86 5.42 10.54
C GLY A 80 -13.20 6.59 9.86
N LYS A 81 -11.94 6.90 10.24
CA LYS A 81 -11.21 7.98 9.60
C LYS A 81 -10.73 7.55 8.21
N THR A 82 -10.86 8.45 7.25
CA THR A 82 -10.39 8.21 5.90
C THR A 82 -9.08 8.93 5.67
N LEU A 83 -8.08 8.19 5.21
CA LEU A 83 -6.78 8.73 4.85
C LEU A 83 -6.73 8.89 3.33
N ARG A 84 -6.00 9.90 2.88
CA ARG A 84 -5.70 10.01 1.45
C ARG A 84 -4.38 9.30 1.23
N ALA A 85 -4.44 8.22 0.49
CA ALA A 85 -3.32 7.29 0.39
C ALA A 85 -2.89 7.09 -1.05
N ARG A 86 -1.61 6.80 -1.21
CA ARG A 86 -1.01 6.47 -2.49
C ARG A 86 -0.21 5.19 -2.30
N ALA A 87 -0.57 4.15 -3.05
CA ALA A 87 0.11 2.87 -2.98
C ALA A 87 0.98 2.68 -4.20
N ILE A 88 2.20 2.22 -3.99
CA ILE A 88 3.14 1.89 -5.06
C ILE A 88 3.24 0.38 -5.16
N TRP A 89 3.07 -0.13 -6.37
CA TRP A 89 3.08 -1.55 -6.69
C TRP A 89 4.16 -1.80 -7.75
N MET A 90 4.68 -3.01 -7.78
CA MET A 90 5.68 -3.37 -8.81
C MET A 90 5.33 -4.73 -9.40
N THR A 91 5.41 -4.81 -10.73
CA THR A 91 5.36 -6.10 -11.42
C THR A 91 6.79 -6.49 -11.76
N GLU A 92 7.26 -7.56 -11.13
CA GLU A 92 8.64 -8.00 -11.29
C GLU A 92 8.86 -8.59 -12.68
N HIS A 93 9.97 -8.22 -13.33
CA HIS A 93 10.22 -8.66 -14.69
C HIS A 93 10.40 -10.16 -14.82
N LEU A 94 11.13 -10.77 -13.87
CA LEU A 94 11.43 -12.18 -13.98
C LEU A 94 10.22 -13.09 -13.71
N SER A 95 9.48 -12.79 -12.66
CA SER A 95 8.38 -13.66 -12.24
C SER A 95 7.03 -13.25 -12.80
N GLY A 96 6.89 -11.98 -13.18
CA GLY A 96 5.59 -11.43 -13.55
C GLY A 96 4.68 -11.17 -12.36
N GLU A 97 5.17 -11.39 -11.14
CA GLU A 97 4.39 -11.18 -9.93
C GLU A 97 4.26 -9.69 -9.62
N THR A 98 3.05 -9.27 -9.26
CA THR A 98 2.80 -7.91 -8.83
C THR A 98 2.68 -7.90 -7.32
N ARG A 99 3.35 -6.93 -6.67
CA ARG A 99 3.34 -6.85 -5.22
C ARG A 99 3.36 -5.40 -4.73
N LEU A 100 2.91 -5.21 -3.50
CA LEU A 100 2.98 -3.91 -2.85
C LEU A 100 4.41 -3.57 -2.50
N ILE A 101 4.83 -2.35 -2.86
CA ILE A 101 6.15 -1.84 -2.50
C ILE A 101 6.06 -0.94 -1.28
N THR A 102 5.17 0.05 -1.32
CA THR A 102 5.01 0.94 -0.17
C THR A 102 3.67 1.66 -0.23
N LEU A 103 3.34 2.29 0.88
CA LEU A 103 2.13 3.09 1.03
C LEU A 103 2.54 4.44 1.56
N LEU A 104 2.00 5.50 0.97
CA LEU A 104 2.39 6.87 1.29
C LEU A 104 1.16 7.73 1.50
N PRO A 105 1.26 8.77 2.36
CA PRO A 105 0.23 9.79 2.36
C PRO A 105 0.22 10.50 0.99
N ASP A 106 -0.97 10.72 0.46
CA ASP A 106 -1.09 11.45 -0.80
C ASP A 106 -1.24 12.93 -0.50
N LYS A 107 -0.19 13.68 -0.76
CA LYS A 107 -0.16 15.11 -0.49
C LYS A 107 -0.65 15.95 -1.66
N ASN A 108 -0.84 15.32 -2.79
CA ASN A 108 -1.44 15.98 -3.95
C ASN A 108 -2.96 15.87 -3.84
N ARG A 109 -3.62 16.88 -4.30
CA ARG A 109 -5.07 16.85 -4.26
C ARG A 109 -5.71 17.02 -5.55
#